data_700ced5b51be01a67e6e9bf809d771ac
#
_entry.id   700ced5b51be01a67e6e9bf809d771ac
#
_cell.length_a   1.000
_cell.length_b   1.000
_cell.length_c   1.000
_cell.angle_alpha   90.00
_cell.angle_beta   90.00
_cell.angle_gamma   90.00
#
_symmetry.space_group_name_H-M   'P 1'
#
loop_
_entity.id
_entity.type
_entity.pdbx_description
1 polymer ?
#
loop_
_entity_poly.entity_id
_entity_poly.type
_entity_poly.pdbx_seq_one_letter_code
_entity_poly.pdbx_strand_id
1 'polypeptide(L)'
;MSDIRLLDCTLRDGGYVNDWKFGHDSLVGIFERLVDANVDIIEIGFLDDRRPFDIDRSIMPNTACAEKIWKDVEHKNVMVVGMIDYGTCDISNIQPCCDSFLDGIRVIFKEHLMKEAMEYCRQIKELGYKVFAQLVSVTTYTKESMLELIELVNDIKPYAVSMVDTYGLLKPNTLLEYYEILDEYVCPEVQIGFHAHNNFQLAYANALAFISKPNKKHDIVVDGTLFGMGKSAGNAPIELLAMSLNEDFNKNYQINAMLESVEESIMDFFEQSPWGYKMFFYLCALNKCHPSYLSYYEKKENLSISKLNDILSEIEPVPKKLLYDKKSADELY
;
A
#
# COMPACT_ATOMS: atom_id res chain seq x y z
N MET A 1 15.28 20.86 5.81
CA MET A 1 14.70 19.60 6.28
C MET A 1 14.01 18.97 5.09
N SER A 2 14.14 17.65 4.90
CA SER A 2 13.38 16.94 3.88
C SER A 2 11.88 17.07 4.16
N ASP A 3 11.08 17.20 3.11
CA ASP A 3 9.62 17.27 3.23
C ASP A 3 9.06 15.87 3.55
N ILE A 4 7.96 15.83 4.30
CA ILE A 4 7.24 14.61 4.64
C ILE A 4 5.83 14.75 4.10
N ARG A 5 5.39 13.80 3.27
CA ARG A 5 4.06 13.77 2.69
C ARG A 5 3.27 12.59 3.22
N LEU A 6 2.06 12.87 3.67
CA LEU A 6 1.11 11.88 4.12
C LEU A 6 0.25 11.40 2.94
N LEU A 7 0.21 10.09 2.73
CA LEU A 7 -0.59 9.46 1.69
C LEU A 7 -1.69 8.62 2.31
N ASP A 8 -2.93 8.87 1.94
CA ASP A 8 -4.04 7.96 2.24
C ASP A 8 -4.20 6.91 1.15
N CYS A 9 -4.32 5.65 1.56
CA CYS A 9 -4.62 4.53 0.67
C CYS A 9 -5.85 3.72 1.10
N THR A 10 -6.79 4.34 1.80
CA THR A 10 -8.03 3.69 2.29
C THR A 10 -8.84 3.09 1.15
N LEU A 11 -9.07 3.85 0.09
CA LEU A 11 -9.88 3.42 -1.05
C LEU A 11 -9.20 2.33 -1.89
N ARG A 12 -7.90 2.15 -1.77
CA ARG A 12 -7.15 1.10 -2.46
C ARG A 12 -6.90 -0.12 -1.55
N ASP A 13 -6.13 0.04 -0.46
CA ASP A 13 -5.76 -1.08 0.43
C ASP A 13 -6.93 -1.50 1.32
N GLY A 14 -7.71 -0.53 1.80
CA GLY A 14 -8.96 -0.81 2.50
C GLY A 14 -9.94 -1.67 1.69
N GLY A 15 -9.93 -1.54 0.37
CA GLY A 15 -10.76 -2.31 -0.53
C GLY A 15 -10.58 -3.84 -0.45
N TYR A 16 -9.46 -4.33 0.08
CA TYR A 16 -9.32 -5.77 0.37
C TYR A 16 -10.31 -6.29 1.42
N VAL A 17 -10.91 -5.42 2.21
CA VAL A 17 -11.90 -5.78 3.25
C VAL A 17 -13.27 -6.05 2.63
N ASN A 18 -13.66 -5.29 1.59
CA ASN A 18 -15.00 -5.26 1.02
C ASN A 18 -15.04 -5.53 -0.51
N ASP A 19 -13.99 -6.12 -1.08
CA ASP A 19 -13.81 -6.32 -2.54
C ASP A 19 -13.94 -5.00 -3.32
N TRP A 20 -13.36 -3.91 -2.77
CA TRP A 20 -13.42 -2.54 -3.27
C TRP A 20 -14.83 -1.97 -3.45
N LYS A 21 -15.84 -2.60 -2.89
CA LYS A 21 -17.22 -2.17 -2.98
C LYS A 21 -17.58 -1.27 -1.79
N PHE A 22 -17.27 0.02 -1.93
CA PHE A 22 -17.57 1.04 -0.94
C PHE A 22 -18.98 1.62 -1.09
N GLY A 23 -19.56 1.60 -2.31
CA GLY A 23 -20.73 2.41 -2.68
C GLY A 23 -20.30 3.81 -3.11
N HIS A 24 -20.99 4.36 -4.11
CA HIS A 24 -20.62 5.66 -4.70
C HIS A 24 -20.57 6.80 -3.68
N ASP A 25 -21.59 6.90 -2.82
CA ASP A 25 -21.65 7.97 -1.82
C ASP A 25 -20.47 7.90 -0.83
N SER A 26 -20.10 6.69 -0.39
CA SER A 26 -18.94 6.50 0.50
C SER A 26 -17.61 6.78 -0.22
N LEU A 27 -17.47 6.41 -1.51
CA LEU A 27 -16.28 6.74 -2.30
C LEU A 27 -16.06 8.24 -2.37
N VAL A 28 -17.12 9.00 -2.68
CA VAL A 28 -17.07 10.45 -2.76
C VAL A 28 -16.85 11.07 -1.38
N GLY A 29 -17.63 10.66 -0.37
CA GLY A 29 -17.55 11.22 0.98
C GLY A 29 -16.19 10.99 1.64
N ILE A 30 -15.59 9.79 1.52
CA ILE A 30 -14.24 9.51 2.02
C ILE A 30 -13.22 10.43 1.34
N PHE A 31 -13.30 10.57 0.01
CA PHE A 31 -12.38 11.42 -0.73
C PHE A 31 -12.48 12.89 -0.30
N GLU A 32 -13.69 13.45 -0.21
CA GLU A 32 -13.94 14.84 0.22
C GLU A 32 -13.40 15.09 1.62
N ARG A 33 -13.64 14.19 2.58
CA ARG A 33 -13.12 14.30 3.95
C ARG A 33 -11.58 14.25 4.01
N LEU A 34 -10.95 13.45 3.15
CA LEU A 34 -9.48 13.42 3.06
C LEU A 34 -8.90 14.70 2.45
N VAL A 35 -9.60 15.31 1.48
CA VAL A 35 -9.26 16.64 0.94
C VAL A 35 -9.40 17.71 2.03
N ASP A 36 -10.49 17.69 2.80
CA ASP A 36 -10.70 18.62 3.91
C ASP A 36 -9.71 18.39 5.06
N ALA A 37 -9.22 17.16 5.21
CA ALA A 37 -8.16 16.82 6.16
C ALA A 37 -6.78 17.36 5.73
N ASN A 38 -6.63 17.96 4.54
CA ASN A 38 -5.38 18.41 3.94
C ASN A 38 -4.34 17.28 3.75
N VAL A 39 -4.78 16.05 3.46
CA VAL A 39 -3.87 14.95 3.12
C VAL A 39 -3.14 15.31 1.82
N ASP A 40 -1.82 15.05 1.73
CA ASP A 40 -1.02 15.48 0.58
C ASP A 40 -1.30 14.65 -0.67
N ILE A 41 -1.55 13.33 -0.50
CA ILE A 41 -1.74 12.37 -1.59
C ILE A 41 -2.90 11.43 -1.24
N ILE A 42 -3.84 11.24 -2.16
CA ILE A 42 -4.96 10.32 -1.99
C ILE A 42 -4.91 9.24 -3.08
N GLU A 43 -4.83 7.98 -2.68
CA GLU A 43 -4.86 6.82 -3.58
C GLU A 43 -6.30 6.30 -3.71
N ILE A 44 -6.90 6.55 -4.88
CA ILE A 44 -8.35 6.35 -5.09
C ILE A 44 -8.74 4.92 -5.48
N GLY A 45 -7.80 4.00 -5.65
CA GLY A 45 -8.12 2.62 -5.95
C GLY A 45 -7.13 1.96 -6.91
N PHE A 46 -7.55 0.80 -7.46
CA PHE A 46 -6.78 0.05 -8.45
C PHE A 46 -7.21 0.35 -9.89
N LEU A 47 -6.24 0.29 -10.80
CA LEU A 47 -6.46 0.14 -12.25
C LEU A 47 -6.21 -1.33 -12.61
N ASP A 48 -7.26 -2.06 -12.99
CA ASP A 48 -7.23 -3.48 -13.35
C ASP A 48 -8.21 -3.74 -14.51
N ASP A 49 -7.70 -3.91 -15.72
CA ASP A 49 -8.50 -4.06 -16.95
C ASP A 49 -9.24 -5.41 -17.05
N ARG A 50 -8.95 -6.33 -16.13
CA ARG A 50 -9.66 -7.61 -16.00
C ARG A 50 -11.00 -7.46 -15.27
N ARG A 51 -11.27 -6.29 -14.65
CA ARG A 51 -12.49 -5.99 -13.92
C ARG A 51 -13.38 -5.03 -14.72
N PRO A 52 -14.69 -5.30 -14.82
CA PRO A 52 -15.61 -4.32 -15.42
C PRO A 52 -15.72 -3.09 -14.54
N PHE A 53 -16.02 -1.94 -15.14
CA PHE A 53 -16.34 -0.72 -14.40
C PHE A 53 -17.62 -0.89 -13.58
N ASP A 54 -17.55 -0.50 -12.33
CA ASP A 54 -18.68 -0.41 -11.40
C ASP A 54 -18.51 0.89 -10.61
N ILE A 55 -19.53 1.78 -10.65
CA ILE A 55 -19.49 3.09 -10.01
C ILE A 55 -19.39 3.01 -8.48
N ASP A 56 -19.80 1.87 -7.91
CA ASP A 56 -19.75 1.60 -6.47
C ASP A 56 -18.40 1.04 -6.00
N ARG A 57 -17.42 0.90 -6.92
CA ARG A 57 -16.12 0.27 -6.62
C ARG A 57 -14.94 1.16 -6.94
N SER A 58 -13.93 1.10 -6.09
CA SER A 58 -12.62 1.75 -6.27
C SER A 58 -11.63 0.88 -7.06
N ILE A 59 -12.11 0.02 -7.97
CA ILE A 59 -11.30 -0.72 -8.92
C ILE A 59 -11.83 -0.46 -10.34
N MET A 60 -10.97 0.01 -11.22
CA MET A 60 -11.36 0.58 -12.51
C MET A 60 -10.56 -0.06 -13.64
N PRO A 61 -11.19 -0.32 -14.81
CA PRO A 61 -10.50 -0.93 -15.95
C PRO A 61 -9.49 0.00 -16.65
N ASN A 62 -9.60 1.31 -16.48
CA ASN A 62 -8.75 2.31 -17.13
C ASN A 62 -8.83 3.66 -16.41
N THR A 63 -7.94 4.59 -16.74
CA THR A 63 -7.88 5.92 -16.11
C THR A 63 -9.11 6.78 -16.39
N ALA A 64 -9.78 6.65 -17.54
CA ALA A 64 -10.99 7.39 -17.87
C ALA A 64 -12.17 7.09 -16.93
N CYS A 65 -12.16 5.95 -16.25
CA CYS A 65 -13.21 5.59 -15.31
C CYS A 65 -13.12 6.37 -13.99
N ALA A 66 -11.96 6.89 -13.62
CA ALA A 66 -11.80 7.73 -12.43
C ALA A 66 -12.69 8.98 -12.51
N GLU A 67 -12.71 9.65 -13.65
CA GLU A 67 -13.58 10.82 -13.85
C GLU A 67 -15.06 10.54 -13.64
N LYS A 68 -15.52 9.33 -13.94
CA LYS A 68 -16.94 8.97 -13.80
C LYS A 68 -17.39 8.94 -12.34
N ILE A 69 -16.45 8.73 -11.40
CA ILE A 69 -16.73 8.69 -9.97
C ILE A 69 -16.48 10.06 -9.33
N TRP A 70 -15.34 10.72 -9.66
CA TRP A 70 -14.86 11.88 -8.92
C TRP A 70 -14.83 13.22 -9.70
N LYS A 71 -15.31 13.30 -10.97
CA LYS A 71 -15.22 14.50 -11.81
C LYS A 71 -15.78 15.78 -11.19
N ASP A 72 -16.80 15.64 -10.34
CA ASP A 72 -17.51 16.77 -9.72
C ASP A 72 -16.93 17.11 -8.32
N VAL A 73 -15.90 16.38 -7.86
CA VAL A 73 -15.29 16.59 -6.56
C VAL A 73 -14.07 17.50 -6.68
N GLU A 74 -14.09 18.61 -5.93
CA GLU A 74 -12.93 19.49 -5.83
C GLU A 74 -11.82 18.83 -5.01
N HIS A 75 -10.61 18.75 -5.55
CA HIS A 75 -9.45 18.16 -4.85
C HIS A 75 -8.32 19.15 -4.57
N LYS A 76 -8.56 20.45 -4.77
CA LYS A 76 -7.64 21.56 -4.41
C LYS A 76 -6.18 21.27 -4.81
N ASN A 77 -5.29 21.21 -3.80
CA ASN A 77 -3.84 20.95 -3.99
C ASN A 77 -3.45 19.51 -3.65
N VAL A 78 -4.40 18.60 -3.55
CA VAL A 78 -4.15 17.18 -3.25
C VAL A 78 -3.70 16.47 -4.52
N MET A 79 -2.65 15.67 -4.42
CA MET A 79 -2.23 14.79 -5.52
C MET A 79 -3.09 13.53 -5.50
N VAL A 80 -3.76 13.24 -6.62
CA VAL A 80 -4.60 12.05 -6.77
C VAL A 80 -3.83 10.96 -7.51
N VAL A 81 -3.77 9.76 -6.93
CA VAL A 81 -3.05 8.64 -7.53
C VAL A 81 -3.91 7.37 -7.60
N GLY A 82 -3.61 6.51 -8.55
CA GLY A 82 -4.16 5.16 -8.64
C GLY A 82 -3.06 4.12 -8.59
N MET A 83 -3.39 2.86 -8.28
CA MET A 83 -2.42 1.77 -8.23
C MET A 83 -2.64 0.76 -9.36
N ILE A 84 -1.53 0.23 -9.89
CA ILE A 84 -1.50 -0.91 -10.81
C ILE A 84 -0.63 -2.01 -10.18
N ASP A 85 -1.14 -3.24 -10.10
CA ASP A 85 -0.29 -4.42 -9.93
C ASP A 85 0.26 -4.78 -11.32
N TYR A 86 1.59 -4.75 -11.47
CA TYR A 86 2.21 -4.97 -12.78
C TYR A 86 1.65 -6.22 -13.48
N GLY A 87 1.15 -6.02 -14.70
CA GLY A 87 0.49 -7.05 -15.51
C GLY A 87 -1.04 -7.11 -15.34
N THR A 88 -1.67 -6.21 -14.59
CA THR A 88 -3.14 -6.18 -14.43
C THR A 88 -3.83 -5.06 -15.21
N CYS A 89 -3.07 -4.16 -15.81
CA CYS A 89 -3.58 -3.10 -16.67
C CYS A 89 -2.61 -2.87 -17.82
N ASP A 90 -3.08 -2.98 -19.05
CA ASP A 90 -2.28 -2.71 -20.24
C ASP A 90 -2.05 -1.20 -20.40
N ILE A 91 -0.88 -0.80 -20.91
CA ILE A 91 -0.52 0.61 -21.08
C ILE A 91 -1.51 1.38 -21.96
N SER A 92 -2.16 0.70 -22.91
CA SER A 92 -3.21 1.28 -23.78
C SER A 92 -4.49 1.70 -23.04
N ASN A 93 -4.68 1.23 -21.81
CA ASN A 93 -5.78 1.62 -20.92
C ASN A 93 -5.45 2.83 -20.06
N ILE A 94 -4.26 3.41 -20.22
CA ILE A 94 -3.80 4.59 -19.48
C ILE A 94 -3.78 5.79 -20.45
N GLN A 95 -4.66 6.76 -20.21
CA GLN A 95 -4.69 8.00 -20.97
C GLN A 95 -3.47 8.87 -20.64
N PRO A 96 -3.09 9.85 -21.51
CA PRO A 96 -2.17 10.89 -21.10
C PRO A 96 -2.62 11.58 -19.82
N CYS A 97 -1.69 11.93 -18.94
CA CYS A 97 -2.00 12.55 -17.65
C CYS A 97 -2.85 13.81 -17.77
N CYS A 98 -2.62 14.62 -18.81
CA CYS A 98 -3.40 15.85 -19.05
C CYS A 98 -4.89 15.59 -19.36
N ASP A 99 -5.26 14.36 -19.71
CA ASP A 99 -6.62 13.94 -20.03
C ASP A 99 -7.20 13.02 -18.93
N SER A 100 -6.58 12.97 -17.76
CA SER A 100 -6.92 12.07 -16.67
C SER A 100 -7.19 12.83 -15.37
N PHE A 101 -8.08 12.30 -14.53
CA PHE A 101 -8.30 12.76 -13.15
C PHE A 101 -7.07 12.49 -12.25
N LEU A 102 -6.22 11.52 -12.62
CA LEU A 102 -5.06 11.13 -11.83
C LEU A 102 -3.83 12.01 -12.15
N ASP A 103 -3.11 12.44 -11.12
CA ASP A 103 -1.80 13.09 -11.21
C ASP A 103 -0.64 12.09 -11.27
N GLY A 104 -0.86 10.89 -10.70
CA GLY A 104 0.18 9.89 -10.60
C GLY A 104 -0.34 8.46 -10.58
N ILE A 105 0.57 7.53 -10.83
CA ILE A 105 0.31 6.10 -10.83
C ILE A 105 1.37 5.39 -9.98
N ARG A 106 0.91 4.56 -9.07
CA ARG A 106 1.72 3.69 -8.22
C ARG A 106 1.75 2.30 -8.84
N VAL A 107 2.94 1.78 -9.14
CA VAL A 107 3.10 0.45 -9.75
C VAL A 107 3.70 -0.49 -8.72
N ILE A 108 2.92 -1.48 -8.26
CA ILE A 108 3.43 -2.55 -7.40
C ILE A 108 3.97 -3.70 -8.24
N PHE A 109 5.11 -4.24 -7.84
CA PHE A 109 5.74 -5.38 -8.52
C PHE A 109 6.57 -6.23 -7.56
N LYS A 110 6.73 -7.51 -7.93
CA LYS A 110 7.58 -8.46 -7.22
C LYS A 110 9.02 -8.35 -7.71
N GLU A 111 9.99 -8.71 -6.85
CA GLU A 111 11.42 -8.65 -7.12
C GLU A 111 11.80 -9.22 -8.51
N HIS A 112 11.32 -10.41 -8.84
CA HIS A 112 11.67 -11.09 -10.10
C HIS A 112 11.07 -10.45 -11.37
N LEU A 113 10.17 -9.47 -11.22
CA LEU A 113 9.56 -8.70 -12.32
C LEU A 113 10.05 -7.26 -12.36
N MET A 114 11.07 -6.91 -11.57
CA MET A 114 11.47 -5.50 -11.40
C MET A 114 11.91 -4.83 -12.70
N LYS A 115 12.57 -5.55 -13.61
CA LYS A 115 13.06 -4.98 -14.87
C LYS A 115 11.92 -4.57 -15.80
N GLU A 116 10.99 -5.49 -16.01
CA GLU A 116 9.83 -5.27 -16.86
C GLU A 116 8.89 -4.22 -16.24
N ALA A 117 8.70 -4.29 -14.93
CA ALA A 117 7.87 -3.34 -14.21
C ALA A 117 8.47 -1.93 -14.22
N MET A 118 9.78 -1.79 -14.10
CA MET A 118 10.44 -0.49 -14.18
C MET A 118 10.38 0.08 -15.60
N GLU A 119 10.45 -0.76 -16.65
CA GLU A 119 10.20 -0.29 -18.03
C GLU A 119 8.75 0.17 -18.22
N TYR A 120 7.78 -0.52 -17.62
CA TYR A 120 6.40 -0.08 -17.58
C TYR A 120 6.24 1.26 -16.82
N CYS A 121 6.96 1.46 -15.73
CA CYS A 121 7.05 2.75 -15.04
C CYS A 121 7.58 3.87 -15.95
N ARG A 122 8.55 3.58 -16.84
CA ARG A 122 9.05 4.52 -17.83
C ARG A 122 7.94 4.95 -18.79
N GLN A 123 7.20 3.99 -19.34
CA GLN A 123 6.08 4.27 -20.26
C GLN A 123 5.00 5.14 -19.59
N ILE A 124 4.64 4.84 -18.34
CA ILE A 124 3.68 5.67 -17.58
C ILE A 124 4.22 7.09 -17.37
N LYS A 125 5.51 7.23 -17.06
CA LYS A 125 6.15 8.54 -16.92
C LYS A 125 6.14 9.34 -18.24
N GLU A 126 6.31 8.68 -19.38
CA GLU A 126 6.21 9.31 -20.72
C GLU A 126 4.79 9.80 -21.03
N LEU A 127 3.76 9.20 -20.44
CA LEU A 127 2.38 9.70 -20.48
C LEU A 127 2.15 10.93 -19.58
N GLY A 128 3.17 11.39 -18.84
CA GLY A 128 3.15 12.60 -18.03
C GLY A 128 2.82 12.39 -16.54
N TYR A 129 2.60 11.17 -16.08
CA TYR A 129 2.27 10.89 -14.68
C TYR A 129 3.49 10.97 -13.75
N LYS A 130 3.23 11.33 -12.49
CA LYS A 130 4.15 11.04 -11.38
C LYS A 130 4.09 9.56 -11.07
N VAL A 131 5.22 8.87 -11.20
CA VAL A 131 5.28 7.41 -11.04
C VAL A 131 5.88 7.04 -9.69
N PHE A 132 5.23 6.13 -8.98
CA PHE A 132 5.72 5.57 -7.73
C PHE A 132 6.05 4.09 -7.94
N ALA A 133 7.30 3.71 -7.81
CA ALA A 133 7.74 2.31 -7.86
C ALA A 133 7.58 1.66 -6.49
N GLN A 134 6.74 0.62 -6.38
CA GLN A 134 6.35 0.01 -5.10
C GLN A 134 6.95 -1.40 -4.96
N LEU A 135 7.91 -1.56 -4.05
CA LEU A 135 8.64 -2.80 -3.82
C LEU A 135 7.83 -3.76 -2.95
N VAL A 136 6.98 -4.58 -3.57
CA VAL A 136 6.17 -5.57 -2.85
C VAL A 136 7.07 -6.58 -2.14
N SER A 137 6.72 -6.91 -0.89
CA SER A 137 7.48 -7.86 -0.06
C SER A 137 8.94 -7.46 0.07
N VAL A 138 9.20 -6.21 0.48
CA VAL A 138 10.58 -5.69 0.59
C VAL A 138 11.53 -6.61 1.38
N THR A 139 11.00 -7.43 2.30
CA THR A 139 11.76 -8.42 3.08
C THR A 139 12.31 -9.59 2.24
N THR A 140 11.95 -9.73 0.97
CA THR A 140 12.53 -10.73 0.05
C THR A 140 13.76 -10.22 -0.69
N TYR A 141 13.94 -8.91 -0.76
CA TYR A 141 15.09 -8.30 -1.45
C TYR A 141 16.38 -8.53 -0.67
N THR A 142 17.39 -9.04 -1.38
CA THR A 142 18.79 -9.05 -0.90
C THR A 142 19.42 -7.67 -1.12
N LYS A 143 20.57 -7.43 -0.54
CA LYS A 143 21.31 -6.18 -0.80
C LYS A 143 21.66 -6.05 -2.29
N GLU A 144 22.02 -7.15 -2.94
CA GLU A 144 22.38 -7.20 -4.36
C GLU A 144 21.18 -6.85 -5.24
N SER A 145 20.02 -7.49 -5.02
CA SER A 145 18.81 -7.18 -5.81
C SER A 145 18.26 -5.79 -5.53
N MET A 146 18.45 -5.26 -4.31
CA MET A 146 18.11 -3.88 -3.99
C MET A 146 19.00 -2.89 -4.77
N LEU A 147 20.30 -3.15 -4.86
CA LEU A 147 21.20 -2.30 -5.65
C LEU A 147 20.89 -2.36 -7.15
N GLU A 148 20.56 -3.55 -7.69
CA GLU A 148 20.13 -3.69 -9.09
C GLU A 148 18.86 -2.87 -9.37
N LEU A 149 17.88 -2.91 -8.45
CA LEU A 149 16.69 -2.08 -8.55
C LEU A 149 17.01 -0.58 -8.50
N ILE A 150 17.93 -0.17 -7.62
CA ILE A 150 18.33 1.23 -7.48
C ILE A 150 18.98 1.76 -8.78
N GLU A 151 19.72 0.94 -9.51
CA GLU A 151 20.23 1.31 -10.84
C GLU A 151 19.08 1.64 -11.80
N LEU A 152 18.03 0.82 -11.83
CA LEU A 152 16.84 1.07 -12.64
C LEU A 152 16.08 2.32 -12.19
N VAL A 153 15.94 2.53 -10.87
CA VAL A 153 15.32 3.72 -10.29
C VAL A 153 16.08 4.97 -10.67
N ASN A 154 17.42 4.96 -10.60
CA ASN A 154 18.26 6.10 -10.93
C ASN A 154 18.26 6.44 -12.43
N ASP A 155 18.06 5.43 -13.29
CA ASP A 155 17.91 5.62 -14.74
C ASP A 155 16.54 6.26 -15.08
N ILE A 156 15.46 5.74 -14.51
CA ILE A 156 14.10 6.19 -14.82
C ILE A 156 13.73 7.46 -14.05
N LYS A 157 14.25 7.61 -12.81
CA LYS A 157 13.91 8.68 -11.89
C LYS A 157 12.39 8.83 -11.71
N PRO A 158 11.72 7.82 -11.13
CA PRO A 158 10.32 7.94 -10.77
C PRO A 158 10.14 9.06 -9.73
N TYR A 159 8.90 9.46 -9.48
CA TYR A 159 8.58 10.43 -8.43
C TYR A 159 8.98 9.90 -7.04
N ALA A 160 8.72 8.63 -6.78
CA ALA A 160 9.11 7.96 -5.54
C ALA A 160 9.43 6.48 -5.75
N VAL A 161 10.26 5.93 -4.89
CA VAL A 161 10.45 4.48 -4.68
C VAL A 161 10.03 4.14 -3.26
N SER A 162 9.15 3.14 -3.09
CA SER A 162 8.55 2.84 -1.77
C SER A 162 8.82 1.41 -1.33
N MET A 163 9.25 1.27 -0.08
CA MET A 163 9.31 -0.01 0.61
C MET A 163 7.90 -0.44 1.03
N VAL A 164 7.47 -1.64 0.63
CA VAL A 164 6.17 -2.19 1.01
C VAL A 164 6.35 -3.40 1.92
N ASP A 165 5.98 -3.25 3.19
CA ASP A 165 5.93 -4.34 4.16
C ASP A 165 4.64 -5.15 4.00
N THR A 166 4.53 -5.86 2.89
CA THR A 166 3.32 -6.56 2.42
C THR A 166 2.69 -7.50 3.46
N TYR A 167 3.49 -8.06 4.35
CA TYR A 167 3.05 -9.03 5.34
C TYR A 167 3.23 -8.56 6.78
N GLY A 168 3.60 -7.29 6.99
CA GLY A 168 3.82 -6.73 8.33
C GLY A 168 4.94 -7.43 9.09
N LEU A 169 6.05 -7.75 8.42
CA LEU A 169 7.18 -8.52 8.98
C LEU A 169 8.30 -7.63 9.51
N LEU A 170 8.36 -6.38 9.09
CA LEU A 170 9.44 -5.48 9.46
C LEU A 170 9.37 -5.08 10.93
N LYS A 171 10.55 -5.03 11.52
CA LYS A 171 10.79 -4.36 12.80
C LYS A 171 11.52 -3.04 12.54
N PRO A 172 11.47 -2.07 13.45
CA PRO A 172 12.07 -0.75 13.23
C PRO A 172 13.52 -0.79 12.74
N ASN A 173 14.36 -1.62 13.35
CA ASN A 173 15.78 -1.72 12.97
C ASN A 173 15.94 -2.26 11.55
N THR A 174 15.24 -3.34 11.19
CA THR A 174 15.30 -3.93 9.85
C THR A 174 14.75 -2.97 8.79
N LEU A 175 13.69 -2.22 9.09
CA LEU A 175 13.18 -1.17 8.23
C LEU A 175 14.26 -0.12 7.94
N LEU A 176 14.95 0.34 8.99
CA LEU A 176 15.98 1.37 8.85
C LEU A 176 17.21 0.86 8.06
N GLU A 177 17.55 -0.42 8.10
CA GLU A 177 18.60 -1.02 7.26
C GLU A 177 18.24 -0.92 5.77
N TYR A 178 17.00 -1.25 5.37
CA TYR A 178 16.53 -1.06 3.98
C TYR A 178 16.49 0.42 3.60
N TYR A 179 15.99 1.27 4.49
CA TYR A 179 15.95 2.70 4.26
C TYR A 179 17.36 3.29 4.01
N GLU A 180 18.35 2.89 4.79
CA GLU A 180 19.74 3.37 4.64
C GLU A 180 20.33 3.04 3.27
N ILE A 181 20.02 1.86 2.73
CA ILE A 181 20.48 1.49 1.38
C ILE A 181 19.82 2.43 0.34
N LEU A 182 18.50 2.67 0.44
CA LEU A 182 17.82 3.59 -0.47
C LEU A 182 18.33 5.03 -0.31
N ASP A 183 18.45 5.54 0.91
CA ASP A 183 18.92 6.91 1.20
C ASP A 183 20.36 7.16 0.76
N GLU A 184 21.19 6.10 0.69
CA GLU A 184 22.58 6.21 0.25
C GLU A 184 22.74 6.19 -1.27
N TYR A 185 22.01 5.33 -1.97
CA TYR A 185 22.28 5.03 -3.38
C TYR A 185 21.24 5.54 -4.37
N VAL A 186 20.03 5.90 -3.93
CA VAL A 186 19.03 6.53 -4.80
C VAL A 186 19.40 7.97 -5.11
N CYS A 187 19.16 8.43 -6.34
CA CYS A 187 19.43 9.81 -6.74
C CYS A 187 18.53 10.81 -5.98
N PRO A 188 19.04 12.01 -5.63
CA PRO A 188 18.34 12.94 -4.72
C PRO A 188 16.97 13.42 -5.18
N GLU A 189 16.67 13.34 -6.47
CA GLU A 189 15.39 13.79 -7.04
C GLU A 189 14.24 12.83 -6.77
N VAL A 190 14.52 11.57 -6.39
CA VAL A 190 13.52 10.55 -6.12
C VAL A 190 13.18 10.52 -4.64
N GLN A 191 11.90 10.57 -4.31
CA GLN A 191 11.44 10.45 -2.92
C GLN A 191 11.48 9.00 -2.46
N ILE A 192 11.61 8.78 -1.14
CA ILE A 192 11.54 7.44 -0.56
C ILE A 192 10.22 7.29 0.17
N GLY A 193 9.47 6.23 -0.14
CA GLY A 193 8.18 5.93 0.47
C GLY A 193 8.20 4.73 1.41
N PHE A 194 7.21 4.65 2.29
CA PHE A 194 6.98 3.50 3.14
C PHE A 194 5.50 3.20 3.32
N HIS A 195 5.13 1.94 3.05
CA HIS A 195 3.81 1.37 3.26
C HIS A 195 3.89 0.18 4.21
N ALA A 196 3.13 0.22 5.31
CA ALA A 196 3.24 -0.75 6.39
C ALA A 196 1.93 -1.48 6.69
N HIS A 197 1.97 -2.83 6.67
CA HIS A 197 0.90 -3.66 7.24
C HIS A 197 1.11 -3.96 8.73
N ASN A 198 0.01 -4.26 9.43
CA ASN A 198 -0.05 -4.25 10.90
C ASN A 198 -0.09 -5.65 11.55
N ASN A 199 0.41 -6.70 10.88
CA ASN A 199 0.29 -8.08 11.35
C ASN A 199 1.02 -8.33 12.68
N PHE A 200 2.14 -7.64 12.93
CA PHE A 200 2.83 -7.62 14.24
C PHE A 200 2.44 -6.43 15.12
N GLN A 201 1.42 -5.65 14.76
CA GLN A 201 1.01 -4.41 15.43
C GLN A 201 2.13 -3.36 15.50
N LEU A 202 2.99 -3.33 14.47
CA LEU A 202 4.14 -2.43 14.38
C LEU A 202 4.01 -1.39 13.25
N ALA A 203 2.91 -1.38 12.48
CA ALA A 203 2.78 -0.50 11.32
C ALA A 203 2.99 0.98 11.69
N TYR A 204 2.31 1.47 12.71
CA TYR A 204 2.47 2.84 13.21
C TYR A 204 3.88 3.10 13.78
N ALA A 205 4.41 2.19 14.60
CA ALA A 205 5.74 2.33 15.17
C ALA A 205 6.84 2.34 14.09
N ASN A 206 6.71 1.50 13.06
CA ASN A 206 7.61 1.48 11.91
C ASN A 206 7.53 2.78 11.10
N ALA A 207 6.31 3.28 10.85
CA ALA A 207 6.11 4.56 10.18
C ALA A 207 6.73 5.72 10.96
N LEU A 208 6.57 5.76 12.30
CA LEU A 208 7.25 6.75 13.16
C LEU A 208 8.77 6.64 13.10
N ALA A 209 9.33 5.42 13.14
CA ALA A 209 10.78 5.22 13.01
C ALA A 209 11.30 5.74 11.66
N PHE A 210 10.55 5.51 10.57
CA PHE A 210 10.86 5.99 9.24
C PHE A 210 10.83 7.53 9.14
N ILE A 211 9.73 8.17 9.59
CA ILE A 211 9.60 9.63 9.52
C ILE A 211 10.53 10.37 10.47
N SER A 212 10.90 9.76 11.61
CA SER A 212 11.74 10.39 12.64
C SER A 212 13.24 10.21 12.40
N LYS A 213 13.66 9.42 11.38
CA LYS A 213 15.09 9.25 11.10
C LYS A 213 15.76 10.58 10.82
N PRO A 214 16.86 10.92 11.54
CA PRO A 214 17.60 12.17 11.32
C PRO A 214 18.40 12.13 10.03
N ASN A 215 18.73 13.33 9.50
CA ASN A 215 19.64 13.50 8.35
C ASN A 215 19.21 12.79 7.06
N LYS A 216 17.90 12.70 6.80
CA LYS A 216 17.38 12.19 5.54
C LYS A 216 17.88 13.03 4.37
N LYS A 217 18.31 12.39 3.29
CA LYS A 217 18.75 13.05 2.05
C LYS A 217 17.58 13.28 1.08
N HIS A 218 16.48 12.53 1.25
CA HIS A 218 15.32 12.53 0.38
C HIS A 218 14.09 13.09 1.07
N ASP A 219 13.19 13.69 0.32
CA ASP A 219 11.81 13.84 0.74
C ASP A 219 11.17 12.46 0.87
N ILE A 220 10.20 12.32 1.78
CA ILE A 220 9.59 11.02 2.09
C ILE A 220 8.08 11.06 1.93
N VAL A 221 7.53 9.88 1.61
CA VAL A 221 6.09 9.62 1.56
C VAL A 221 5.75 8.51 2.55
N VAL A 222 4.82 8.74 3.46
CA VAL A 222 4.35 7.73 4.41
C VAL A 222 2.88 7.42 4.16
N ASP A 223 2.57 6.12 4.01
CA ASP A 223 1.23 5.64 3.73
C ASP A 223 0.47 5.32 5.02
N GLY A 224 -0.81 5.66 5.03
CA GLY A 224 -1.76 5.25 6.06
C GLY A 224 -3.15 5.03 5.50
N THR A 225 -4.05 4.53 6.32
CA THR A 225 -5.47 4.36 5.98
C THR A 225 -6.34 4.81 7.15
N LEU A 226 -7.54 5.30 6.87
CA LEU A 226 -8.52 5.63 7.90
C LEU A 226 -8.81 4.41 8.77
N PHE A 227 -8.68 4.59 10.08
CA PHE A 227 -8.86 3.54 11.09
C PHE A 227 -8.01 2.28 10.85
N GLY A 228 -6.90 2.43 10.11
CA GLY A 228 -6.03 1.32 9.73
C GLY A 228 -6.69 0.29 8.81
N MET A 229 -7.77 0.63 8.08
CA MET A 229 -8.48 -0.28 7.17
C MET A 229 -7.55 -0.87 6.13
N GLY A 230 -7.54 -2.20 5.94
CA GLY A 230 -6.69 -2.81 4.92
C GLY A 230 -6.55 -4.32 5.01
N LYS A 231 -5.70 -4.85 4.15
CA LYS A 231 -5.44 -6.28 4.03
C LYS A 231 -4.92 -6.88 5.34
N SER A 232 -5.37 -8.08 5.69
CA SER A 232 -4.95 -8.82 6.89
C SER A 232 -5.28 -8.06 8.18
N ALA A 233 -4.27 -7.69 8.98
CA ALA A 233 -4.43 -6.89 10.19
C ALA A 233 -4.53 -5.37 9.92
N GLY A 234 -4.66 -4.97 8.66
CA GLY A 234 -4.75 -3.57 8.24
C GLY A 234 -3.38 -2.88 8.12
N ASN A 235 -3.40 -1.57 8.11
CA ASN A 235 -2.28 -0.67 7.86
C ASN A 235 -1.95 0.22 9.08
N ALA A 236 -1.04 1.15 8.91
CA ALA A 236 -0.85 2.25 9.87
C ALA A 236 -2.09 3.17 9.85
N PRO A 237 -2.75 3.44 10.98
CA PRO A 237 -3.87 4.38 11.03
C PRO A 237 -3.42 5.80 10.67
N ILE A 238 -4.04 6.40 9.64
CA ILE A 238 -3.62 7.70 9.12
C ILE A 238 -3.85 8.84 10.13
N GLU A 239 -4.90 8.76 10.93
CA GLU A 239 -5.20 9.74 11.98
C GLU A 239 -4.10 9.79 13.05
N LEU A 240 -3.46 8.66 13.37
CA LEU A 240 -2.31 8.62 14.28
C LEU A 240 -1.06 9.20 13.63
N LEU A 241 -0.83 8.92 12.34
CA LEU A 241 0.27 9.52 11.58
C LEU A 241 0.10 11.04 11.47
N ALA A 242 -1.11 11.50 11.14
CA ALA A 242 -1.45 12.92 11.07
C ALA A 242 -1.21 13.65 12.40
N MET A 243 -1.62 13.03 13.52
CA MET A 243 -1.35 13.56 14.88
C MET A 243 0.15 13.76 15.10
N SER A 244 0.96 12.73 14.88
CA SER A 244 2.42 12.82 15.09
C SER A 244 3.09 13.80 14.14
N LEU A 245 2.63 13.88 12.88
CA LEU A 245 3.17 14.83 11.92
C LEU A 245 2.82 16.28 12.29
N ASN A 246 1.64 16.53 12.84
CA ASN A 246 1.26 17.84 13.36
C ASN A 246 2.09 18.24 14.58
N GLU A 247 2.27 17.32 15.53
CA GLU A 247 2.97 17.58 16.79
C GLU A 247 4.48 17.74 16.60
N ASP A 248 5.12 16.86 15.83
CA ASP A 248 6.57 16.75 15.78
C ASP A 248 7.19 17.39 14.54
N PHE A 249 6.43 17.59 13.44
CA PHE A 249 6.93 18.02 12.14
C PHE A 249 6.25 19.29 11.60
N ASN A 250 5.49 19.99 12.44
CA ASN A 250 4.82 21.24 12.09
C ASN A 250 3.92 21.15 10.85
N LYS A 251 3.24 20.01 10.67
CA LYS A 251 2.19 19.83 9.66
C LYS A 251 0.85 20.32 10.19
N ASN A 252 -0.17 20.40 9.35
CA ASN A 252 -1.49 20.91 9.72
C ASN A 252 -2.61 20.06 9.08
N TYR A 253 -2.60 18.77 9.36
CA TYR A 253 -3.68 17.87 8.94
C TYR A 253 -4.89 18.03 9.85
N GLN A 254 -6.10 18.06 9.27
CA GLN A 254 -7.35 18.25 10.01
C GLN A 254 -7.89 16.90 10.49
N ILE A 255 -7.49 16.49 11.69
CA ILE A 255 -7.84 15.17 12.26
C ILE A 255 -9.36 14.99 12.40
N ASN A 256 -10.10 16.06 12.71
CA ASN A 256 -11.57 15.96 12.83
C ASN A 256 -12.23 15.51 11.52
N ALA A 257 -11.76 15.97 10.36
CA ALA A 257 -12.29 15.51 9.06
C ALA A 257 -12.01 14.01 8.83
N MET A 258 -10.85 13.51 9.27
CA MET A 258 -10.56 12.08 9.23
C MET A 258 -11.52 11.29 10.15
N LEU A 259 -11.76 11.78 11.39
CA LEU A 259 -12.66 11.13 12.34
C LEU A 259 -14.11 11.13 11.86
N GLU A 260 -14.57 12.20 11.23
CA GLU A 260 -15.90 12.25 10.58
C GLU A 260 -16.01 11.19 9.48
N SER A 261 -14.98 11.05 8.63
CA SER A 261 -14.97 9.98 7.60
C SER A 261 -14.99 8.58 8.21
N VAL A 262 -14.29 8.37 9.32
CA VAL A 262 -14.32 7.10 10.06
C VAL A 262 -15.73 6.82 10.57
N GLU A 263 -16.39 7.80 11.21
CA GLU A 263 -17.73 7.64 11.78
C GLU A 263 -18.79 7.42 10.69
N GLU A 264 -18.75 8.21 9.61
CA GLU A 264 -19.79 8.21 8.55
C GLU A 264 -19.71 7.01 7.59
N SER A 265 -18.49 6.44 7.39
CA SER A 265 -18.29 5.43 6.34
C SER A 265 -17.51 4.21 6.82
N ILE A 266 -16.38 4.39 7.50
CA ILE A 266 -15.43 3.30 7.78
C ILE A 266 -15.95 2.33 8.84
N MET A 267 -16.69 2.83 9.84
CA MET A 267 -17.21 1.98 10.91
C MET A 267 -18.21 0.95 10.40
N ASP A 268 -19.03 1.25 9.40
CA ASP A 268 -19.96 0.29 8.79
C ASP A 268 -19.19 -0.89 8.16
N PHE A 269 -18.07 -0.64 7.51
CA PHE A 269 -17.22 -1.71 6.95
C PHE A 269 -16.51 -2.50 8.05
N PHE A 270 -16.09 -1.83 9.13
CA PHE A 270 -15.46 -2.50 10.27
C PHE A 270 -16.43 -3.44 10.97
N GLU A 271 -17.68 -3.05 11.19
CA GLU A 271 -18.70 -3.90 11.80
C GLU A 271 -19.01 -5.14 10.97
N GLN A 272 -19.01 -5.02 9.64
CA GLN A 272 -19.25 -6.14 8.73
C GLN A 272 -18.04 -7.09 8.61
N SER A 273 -16.84 -6.57 8.60
CA SER A 273 -15.60 -7.33 8.41
C SER A 273 -14.44 -6.70 9.21
N PRO A 274 -14.36 -6.95 10.52
CA PRO A 274 -13.35 -6.34 11.38
C PRO A 274 -11.93 -6.73 10.97
N TRP A 275 -11.04 -5.74 10.83
CA TRP A 275 -9.59 -5.91 10.73
C TRP A 275 -8.90 -5.69 12.08
N GLY A 276 -7.59 -5.57 12.10
CA GLY A 276 -6.82 -5.43 13.33
C GLY A 276 -6.17 -6.73 13.78
N TYR A 277 -5.76 -6.78 15.06
CA TYR A 277 -5.07 -7.94 15.59
C TYR A 277 -5.97 -9.17 15.60
N LYS A 278 -5.51 -10.23 14.89
CA LYS A 278 -6.08 -11.58 14.95
C LYS A 278 -4.95 -12.58 15.09
N MET A 279 -5.14 -13.60 15.93
CA MET A 279 -4.15 -14.66 16.13
C MET A 279 -3.69 -15.28 14.81
N PHE A 280 -4.58 -15.40 13.86
CA PHE A 280 -4.30 -15.93 12.54
C PHE A 280 -3.32 -15.06 11.74
N PHE A 281 -3.51 -13.74 11.69
CA PHE A 281 -2.58 -12.85 10.99
C PHE A 281 -1.21 -12.83 11.65
N TYR A 282 -1.18 -12.89 12.98
CA TYR A 282 0.06 -13.08 13.74
C TYR A 282 0.79 -14.38 13.35
N LEU A 283 0.08 -15.52 13.24
CA LEU A 283 0.68 -16.79 12.85
C LEU A 283 1.24 -16.75 11.42
N CYS A 284 0.54 -16.13 10.47
CA CYS A 284 1.06 -15.93 9.12
C CYS A 284 2.36 -15.14 9.13
N ALA A 285 2.40 -14.03 9.86
CA ALA A 285 3.60 -13.20 9.98
C ALA A 285 4.73 -13.94 10.70
N LEU A 286 4.44 -14.64 11.82
CA LEU A 286 5.40 -15.42 12.58
C LEU A 286 6.10 -16.48 11.70
N ASN A 287 5.32 -17.16 10.85
CA ASN A 287 5.81 -18.19 9.94
C ASN A 287 6.23 -17.65 8.57
N LYS A 288 6.16 -16.33 8.33
CA LYS A 288 6.46 -15.69 7.05
C LYS A 288 5.66 -16.30 5.88
N CYS A 289 4.38 -16.58 6.09
CA CYS A 289 3.50 -17.25 5.12
C CYS A 289 2.52 -16.27 4.47
N HIS A 290 2.17 -16.55 3.22
CA HIS A 290 1.09 -15.84 2.55
C HIS A 290 -0.25 -16.05 3.27
N PRO A 291 -1.08 -15.02 3.49
CA PRO A 291 -2.36 -15.15 4.21
C PRO A 291 -3.35 -16.16 3.61
N SER A 292 -3.22 -16.49 2.33
CA SER A 292 -4.08 -17.51 1.69
C SER A 292 -3.89 -18.92 2.24
N TYR A 293 -2.72 -19.25 2.82
CA TYR A 293 -2.57 -20.51 3.57
C TYR A 293 -3.53 -20.55 4.75
N LEU A 294 -3.64 -19.44 5.44
CA LEU A 294 -4.57 -19.31 6.54
C LEU A 294 -6.02 -19.50 6.11
N SER A 295 -6.45 -18.75 5.07
CA SER A 295 -7.82 -18.88 4.54
C SER A 295 -8.14 -20.28 4.03
N TYR A 296 -7.12 -21.05 3.63
CA TYR A 296 -7.25 -22.46 3.30
C TYR A 296 -7.52 -23.32 4.55
N TYR A 297 -6.72 -23.13 5.59
CA TYR A 297 -6.81 -23.96 6.81
C TYR A 297 -7.97 -23.57 7.74
N GLU A 298 -8.41 -22.31 7.75
CA GLU A 298 -9.61 -21.89 8.49
C GLU A 298 -10.87 -22.68 8.10
N LYS A 299 -10.92 -23.20 6.87
CA LYS A 299 -12.03 -23.99 6.36
C LYS A 299 -11.97 -25.46 6.79
N LYS A 300 -10.90 -25.87 7.47
CA LYS A 300 -10.70 -27.25 7.92
C LYS A 300 -11.21 -27.41 9.35
N GLU A 301 -11.98 -28.48 9.59
CA GLU A 301 -12.51 -28.77 10.91
C GLU A 301 -11.43 -29.27 11.89
N ASN A 302 -11.60 -28.96 13.17
CA ASN A 302 -10.78 -29.47 14.28
C ASN A 302 -9.29 -29.08 14.24
N LEU A 303 -8.92 -27.95 13.62
CA LEU A 303 -7.56 -27.47 13.62
C LEU A 303 -7.33 -26.50 14.79
N SER A 304 -6.55 -26.92 15.79
CA SER A 304 -6.13 -26.03 16.87
C SER A 304 -5.10 -25.01 16.37
N ILE A 305 -5.02 -23.85 17.05
CA ILE A 305 -4.03 -22.79 16.72
C ILE A 305 -2.59 -23.35 16.80
N SER A 306 -2.29 -24.20 17.79
CA SER A 306 -0.97 -24.84 17.92
C SER A 306 -0.67 -25.71 16.70
N LYS A 307 -1.60 -26.60 16.33
CA LYS A 307 -1.42 -27.46 15.15
C LYS A 307 -1.30 -26.67 13.86
N LEU A 308 -2.04 -25.57 13.73
CA LEU A 308 -1.91 -24.67 12.59
C LEU A 308 -0.51 -24.02 12.54
N ASN A 309 0.01 -23.58 13.69
CA ASN A 309 1.38 -23.05 13.77
C ASN A 309 2.42 -24.09 13.35
N ASP A 310 2.29 -25.34 13.80
CA ASP A 310 3.19 -26.42 13.41
C ASP A 310 3.16 -26.66 11.90
N ILE A 311 1.98 -26.75 11.29
CA ILE A 311 1.80 -26.91 9.84
C ILE A 311 2.46 -25.74 9.08
N LEU A 312 2.19 -24.50 9.48
CA LEU A 312 2.75 -23.32 8.80
C LEU A 312 4.28 -23.26 8.94
N SER A 313 4.84 -23.79 10.04
CA SER A 313 6.29 -23.84 10.24
C SER A 313 6.99 -24.82 9.31
N GLU A 314 6.31 -25.89 8.89
CA GLU A 314 6.83 -26.95 8.03
C GLU A 314 6.80 -26.61 6.52
N ILE A 315 6.12 -25.54 6.12
CA ILE A 315 6.10 -25.11 4.71
C ILE A 315 7.49 -24.66 4.28
N GLU A 316 8.08 -25.33 3.32
CA GLU A 316 9.41 -25.04 2.76
C GLU A 316 9.37 -24.96 1.22
N PRO A 317 10.29 -24.23 0.56
CA PRO A 317 11.26 -23.27 1.15
C PRO A 317 10.63 -21.91 1.45
N VAL A 318 11.26 -21.14 2.35
CA VAL A 318 10.77 -19.84 2.83
C VAL A 318 10.34 -18.87 1.74
N PRO A 319 11.05 -18.69 0.61
CA PRO A 319 10.57 -17.81 -0.45
C PRO A 319 9.23 -18.24 -1.07
N LYS A 320 8.93 -19.54 -1.10
CA LYS A 320 7.65 -20.06 -1.60
C LYS A 320 6.51 -19.88 -0.60
N LYS A 321 6.79 -19.74 0.69
CA LYS A 321 5.77 -19.44 1.70
C LYS A 321 5.05 -18.11 1.42
N LEU A 322 5.75 -17.14 0.83
CA LEU A 322 5.18 -15.85 0.46
C LEU A 322 4.39 -15.89 -0.86
N LEU A 323 4.42 -17.04 -1.56
CA LEU A 323 3.57 -17.34 -2.72
C LEU A 323 2.67 -18.51 -2.32
N TYR A 324 1.35 -18.28 -2.29
CA TYR A 324 0.42 -19.37 -1.95
C TYR A 324 0.48 -20.49 -2.99
N ASP A 325 0.78 -21.71 -2.53
CA ASP A 325 0.68 -22.95 -3.32
C ASP A 325 -0.30 -23.92 -2.67
N LYS A 326 -1.41 -24.15 -3.36
CA LYS A 326 -2.48 -25.04 -2.87
C LYS A 326 -1.98 -26.49 -2.69
N LYS A 327 -1.08 -26.97 -3.58
CA LYS A 327 -0.56 -28.33 -3.49
C LYS A 327 0.23 -28.54 -2.19
N SER A 328 1.13 -27.60 -1.89
CA SER A 328 1.86 -27.62 -0.61
C SER A 328 0.92 -27.53 0.60
N ALA A 329 -0.17 -26.75 0.48
CA ALA A 329 -1.17 -26.68 1.55
C ALA A 329 -1.95 -28.00 1.73
N ASP A 330 -2.24 -28.73 0.66
CA ASP A 330 -2.93 -30.03 0.72
C ASP A 330 -2.02 -31.15 1.29
N GLU A 331 -0.72 -31.12 1.01
CA GLU A 331 0.24 -32.16 1.43
C GLU A 331 0.55 -32.12 2.95
N LEU A 332 0.38 -30.98 3.61
CA LEU A 332 0.70 -30.79 5.03
C LEU A 332 -0.52 -30.91 5.97
N TYR A 333 -1.72 -31.08 5.45
CA TYR A 333 -2.94 -31.28 6.24
C TYR A 333 -3.23 -32.76 6.47
#